data_2931f454a106cf1783e1620007d62af1
#
_entry.id   2931f454a106cf1783e1620007d62af1
#
_cell.length_a   1.000
_cell.length_b   1.000
_cell.length_c   1.000
_cell.angle_alpha   90.00
_cell.angle_beta   90.00
_cell.angle_gamma   90.00
#
_symmetry.space_group_name_H-M   'P 1'
#
loop_
_entity.id
_entity.type
_entity.pdbx_description
1 polymer ?
#
loop_
_entity_poly.entity_id
_entity_poly.type
_entity_poly.pdbx_seq_one_letter_code
_entity_poly.pdbx_strand_id
1 'polypeptide(L)'
;DDSEAKQDALMKEIAQKQKELSNAEYEERLAKLALQGQNPPSNATWITPVSGYTITSPFGMRVHPIYKYQLKHNGIDMACPQGTPIYATRAGTVTTASYQAGGAGYYVSINHGDGFGTIYMHMTNYVVSKGQKVTAGQLIGYVGSTGLSTGPHLHFGVSYAGTYVNPMAYIG
;
A
#
# COMPACT_ATOMS: atom_id res chain seq x y z
N ASP A 1 4.56 -32.15 7.85
CA ASP A 1 5.89 -31.83 8.33
C ASP A 1 5.79 -30.83 9.50
N ASP A 2 6.46 -31.14 10.60
CA ASP A 2 6.48 -30.31 11.81
C ASP A 2 6.99 -28.88 11.54
N SER A 3 7.92 -28.75 10.59
CA SER A 3 8.49 -27.48 10.18
C SER A 3 7.45 -26.57 9.51
N GLU A 4 6.65 -27.11 8.63
CA GLU A 4 5.55 -26.38 7.96
C GLU A 4 4.46 -25.99 8.95
N ALA A 5 4.09 -26.90 9.84
CA ALA A 5 3.10 -26.62 10.87
C ALA A 5 3.55 -25.49 11.82
N LYS A 6 4.83 -25.46 12.18
CA LYS A 6 5.39 -24.40 13.00
C LYS A 6 5.44 -23.06 12.28
N GLN A 7 5.78 -23.07 10.99
CA GLN A 7 5.77 -21.86 10.17
C GLN A 7 4.36 -21.32 10.03
N ASP A 8 3.37 -22.18 9.76
CA ASP A 8 1.97 -21.76 9.67
C ASP A 8 1.47 -21.16 10.97
N ALA A 9 1.77 -21.79 12.11
CA ALA A 9 1.39 -21.28 13.44
C ALA A 9 2.03 -19.91 13.71
N LEU A 10 3.31 -19.73 13.37
CA LEU A 10 4.01 -18.47 13.54
C LEU A 10 3.42 -17.38 12.65
N MET A 11 3.13 -17.69 11.40
CA MET A 11 2.53 -16.72 10.48
C MET A 11 1.12 -16.32 10.90
N LYS A 12 0.35 -17.26 11.45
CA LYS A 12 -0.95 -16.96 12.05
C LYS A 12 -0.83 -15.96 13.19
N GLU A 13 0.11 -16.19 14.09
CA GLU A 13 0.35 -15.31 15.23
C GLU A 13 0.77 -13.91 14.79
N ILE A 14 1.68 -13.83 13.80
CA ILE A 14 2.12 -12.55 13.23
C ILE A 14 0.94 -11.82 12.59
N ALA A 15 0.13 -12.51 11.79
CA ALA A 15 -1.04 -11.92 11.14
C ALA A 15 -2.05 -11.38 12.16
N GLN A 16 -2.28 -12.13 13.24
CA GLN A 16 -3.20 -11.70 14.31
C GLN A 16 -2.68 -10.46 15.03
N LYS A 17 -1.40 -10.41 15.34
CA LYS A 17 -0.77 -9.24 15.98
C LYS A 17 -0.80 -8.01 15.08
N GLN A 18 -0.54 -8.19 13.79
CA GLN A 18 -0.62 -7.10 12.82
C GLN A 18 -2.03 -6.55 12.72
N LYS A 19 -3.03 -7.42 12.73
CA LYS A 19 -4.44 -7.02 12.72
C LYS A 19 -4.79 -6.17 13.94
N GLU A 20 -4.40 -6.61 15.14
CA GLU A 20 -4.70 -5.92 16.39
C GLU A 20 -4.04 -4.53 16.41
N LEU A 21 -2.75 -4.46 16.07
CA LEU A 21 -2.02 -3.21 16.02
C LEU A 21 -2.58 -2.25 14.97
N SER A 22 -2.83 -2.74 13.77
CA SER A 22 -3.35 -1.94 12.67
C SER A 22 -4.72 -1.35 12.99
N ASN A 23 -5.61 -2.15 13.58
CA ASN A 23 -6.95 -1.68 13.95
C ASN A 23 -6.90 -0.64 15.06
N ALA A 24 -6.11 -0.88 16.10
CA ALA A 24 -5.98 0.03 17.23
C ALA A 24 -5.39 1.38 16.79
N GLU A 25 -4.32 1.35 16.01
CA GLU A 25 -3.69 2.57 15.49
C GLU A 25 -4.64 3.35 14.58
N TYR A 26 -5.38 2.66 13.72
CA TYR A 26 -6.32 3.29 12.81
C TYR A 26 -7.45 4.00 13.57
N GLU A 27 -8.05 3.33 14.54
CA GLU A 27 -9.13 3.90 15.35
C GLU A 27 -8.64 5.10 16.16
N GLU A 28 -7.45 5.01 16.74
CA GLU A 28 -6.84 6.09 17.49
C GLU A 28 -6.63 7.33 16.59
N ARG A 29 -6.15 7.13 15.37
CA ARG A 29 -5.89 8.22 14.44
C ARG A 29 -7.17 8.81 13.87
N LEU A 30 -8.19 8.01 13.60
CA LEU A 30 -9.50 8.53 13.23
C LEU A 30 -10.11 9.39 14.32
N ALA A 31 -9.99 8.95 15.58
CA ALA A 31 -10.45 9.73 16.72
C ALA A 31 -9.70 11.06 16.83
N LYS A 32 -8.38 11.04 16.59
CA LYS A 32 -7.52 12.22 16.61
C LYS A 32 -7.91 13.21 15.51
N LEU A 33 -8.16 12.71 14.29
CA LEU A 33 -8.60 13.53 13.16
C LEU A 33 -9.98 14.14 13.42
N ALA A 34 -10.89 13.38 14.00
CA ALA A 34 -12.22 13.85 14.34
C ALA A 34 -12.16 14.97 15.40
N LEU A 35 -11.29 14.83 16.41
CA LEU A 35 -11.09 15.84 17.45
C LEU A 35 -10.50 17.13 16.90
N GLN A 36 -9.67 17.05 15.87
CA GLN A 36 -9.06 18.20 15.23
C GLN A 36 -9.96 18.85 14.18
N GLY A 37 -11.11 18.24 13.89
CA GLY A 37 -12.00 18.69 12.82
C GLY A 37 -11.40 18.58 11.44
N GLN A 38 -10.35 17.75 11.28
CA GLN A 38 -9.67 17.55 10.02
C GLN A 38 -10.16 16.27 9.37
N ASN A 39 -10.92 16.41 8.30
CA ASN A 39 -11.18 15.31 7.38
C ASN A 39 -10.13 15.34 6.28
N PRO A 40 -9.67 14.17 5.78
CA PRO A 40 -8.78 14.16 4.64
C PRO A 40 -9.43 14.91 3.46
N PRO A 41 -8.70 15.81 2.78
CA PRO A 41 -9.24 16.48 1.61
C PRO A 41 -9.66 15.48 0.54
N SER A 42 -10.79 15.75 -0.12
CA SER A 42 -11.37 14.85 -1.13
C SER A 42 -11.20 15.34 -2.56
N ASN A 43 -10.22 16.18 -2.84
CA ASN A 43 -9.99 16.73 -4.18
C ASN A 43 -9.26 15.70 -5.03
N ALA A 44 -10.02 14.99 -5.86
CA ALA A 44 -9.50 13.91 -6.68
C ALA A 44 -9.02 14.41 -8.03
N THR A 45 -7.79 14.88 -8.11
CA THR A 45 -7.09 15.12 -9.38
C THR A 45 -5.81 14.30 -9.47
N TRP A 46 -5.75 13.21 -8.75
CA TRP A 46 -4.55 12.38 -8.70
C TRP A 46 -4.52 11.44 -9.90
N ILE A 47 -3.32 11.23 -10.43
CA ILE A 47 -3.11 10.29 -11.52
C ILE A 47 -3.24 8.86 -10.99
N THR A 48 -3.97 8.01 -11.71
CA THR A 48 -4.04 6.58 -11.38
C THR A 48 -2.67 5.95 -11.60
N PRO A 49 -2.13 5.20 -10.62
CA PRO A 49 -0.74 4.72 -10.71
C PRO A 49 -0.50 3.69 -11.81
N VAL A 50 -1.52 2.91 -12.18
CA VAL A 50 -1.43 1.91 -13.25
C VAL A 50 -2.66 1.99 -14.14
N SER A 51 -2.55 1.48 -15.37
CA SER A 51 -3.68 1.37 -16.29
C SER A 51 -4.03 -0.10 -16.51
N GLY A 52 -5.26 -0.36 -16.98
CA GLY A 52 -5.70 -1.71 -17.31
C GLY A 52 -5.82 -2.64 -16.10
N TYR A 53 -6.17 -2.10 -14.95
CA TYR A 53 -6.25 -2.84 -13.70
C TYR A 53 -7.67 -3.24 -13.33
N THR A 54 -7.77 -4.24 -12.46
CA THR A 54 -9.01 -4.62 -11.77
C THR A 54 -8.75 -4.57 -10.27
N ILE A 55 -9.67 -3.98 -9.52
CA ILE A 55 -9.57 -4.00 -8.04
C ILE A 55 -9.94 -5.39 -7.55
N THR A 56 -8.97 -6.08 -6.97
CA THR A 56 -9.17 -7.43 -6.42
C THR A 56 -9.33 -7.45 -4.92
N SER A 57 -8.88 -6.38 -4.24
CA SER A 57 -9.06 -6.25 -2.79
C SER A 57 -9.20 -4.78 -2.44
N PRO A 58 -10.34 -4.36 -1.86
CA PRO A 58 -10.56 -2.96 -1.50
C PRO A 58 -9.88 -2.59 -0.20
N PHE A 59 -9.86 -1.28 0.08
CA PHE A 59 -9.40 -0.75 1.35
C PHE A 59 -10.34 -1.17 2.47
N GLY A 60 -9.77 -1.45 3.64
CA GLY A 60 -10.53 -1.81 4.83
C GLY A 60 -10.32 -3.26 5.25
N MET A 61 -11.30 -3.84 5.94
CA MET A 61 -11.20 -5.21 6.42
C MET A 61 -11.33 -6.21 5.28
N ARG A 62 -10.42 -7.18 5.24
CA ARG A 62 -10.44 -8.27 4.24
C ARG A 62 -9.93 -9.57 4.85
N VAL A 63 -10.23 -10.68 4.16
CA VAL A 63 -9.64 -11.98 4.48
C VAL A 63 -8.31 -12.09 3.75
N HIS A 64 -7.24 -12.37 4.49
CA HIS A 64 -5.91 -12.51 3.88
C HIS A 64 -5.92 -13.68 2.88
N PRO A 65 -5.44 -13.51 1.65
CA PRO A 65 -5.57 -14.52 0.60
C PRO A 65 -4.79 -15.81 0.87
N ILE A 66 -3.70 -15.73 1.63
CA ILE A 66 -2.85 -16.89 1.95
C ILE A 66 -3.28 -17.53 3.27
N TYR A 67 -3.42 -16.74 4.33
CA TYR A 67 -3.62 -17.23 5.70
C TYR A 67 -5.08 -17.24 6.14
N LYS A 68 -6.00 -16.70 5.35
CA LYS A 68 -7.45 -16.72 5.59
C LYS A 68 -7.90 -16.02 6.87
N TYR A 69 -7.12 -15.06 7.38
CA TYR A 69 -7.52 -14.22 8.51
C TYR A 69 -8.07 -12.90 8.03
N GLN A 70 -8.97 -12.32 8.82
CA GLN A 70 -9.40 -10.95 8.59
C GLN A 70 -8.29 -9.99 8.99
N LEU A 71 -7.79 -9.24 8.02
CA LEU A 71 -6.78 -8.20 8.22
C LEU A 71 -7.31 -6.89 7.69
N LYS A 72 -6.92 -5.81 8.33
CA LYS A 72 -7.15 -4.50 7.77
C LYS A 72 -6.24 -4.29 6.56
N HIS A 73 -6.82 -3.98 5.42
CA HIS A 73 -6.09 -3.67 4.21
C HIS A 73 -5.85 -2.17 4.13
N ASN A 74 -4.60 -1.75 4.24
CA ASN A 74 -4.21 -0.34 4.27
C ASN A 74 -4.04 0.29 2.89
N GLY A 75 -4.62 -0.30 1.88
CA GLY A 75 -4.59 0.17 0.51
C GLY A 75 -5.54 -0.62 -0.34
N ILE A 76 -5.35 -0.56 -1.65
CA ILE A 76 -6.10 -1.36 -2.61
C ILE A 76 -5.16 -2.23 -3.40
N ASP A 77 -5.62 -3.41 -3.79
CA ASP A 77 -4.88 -4.29 -4.69
C ASP A 77 -5.43 -4.13 -6.10
N MET A 78 -4.56 -3.72 -7.00
CA MET A 78 -4.87 -3.43 -8.41
C MET A 78 -4.21 -4.50 -9.27
N ALA A 79 -4.98 -5.52 -9.65
CA ALA A 79 -4.48 -6.61 -10.47
C ALA A 79 -4.25 -6.13 -11.90
N CYS A 80 -3.06 -6.36 -12.41
CA CYS A 80 -2.68 -6.03 -13.78
C CYS A 80 -1.45 -6.86 -14.17
N PRO A 81 -1.15 -6.99 -15.47
CA PRO A 81 -0.05 -7.83 -15.92
C PRO A 81 1.30 -7.42 -15.33
N GLN A 82 2.14 -8.40 -15.05
CA GLN A 82 3.52 -8.14 -14.63
C GLN A 82 4.22 -7.30 -15.68
N GLY A 83 4.98 -6.30 -15.22
CA GLY A 83 5.67 -5.36 -16.10
C GLY A 83 4.87 -4.13 -16.46
N THR A 84 3.62 -4.01 -16.02
CA THR A 84 2.83 -2.78 -16.23
C THR A 84 3.54 -1.60 -15.57
N PRO A 85 3.73 -0.48 -16.28
CA PRO A 85 4.39 0.69 -15.70
C PRO A 85 3.59 1.26 -14.53
N ILE A 86 4.30 1.69 -13.49
CA ILE A 86 3.72 2.34 -12.31
C ILE A 86 4.17 3.79 -12.32
N TYR A 87 3.22 4.71 -12.19
CA TYR A 87 3.45 6.15 -12.22
C TYR A 87 3.15 6.77 -10.86
N ALA A 88 3.92 7.80 -10.50
CA ALA A 88 3.64 8.58 -9.31
C ALA A 88 2.29 9.28 -9.45
N THR A 89 1.43 9.13 -8.46
CA THR A 89 0.10 9.74 -8.48
C THR A 89 0.15 11.26 -8.36
N ARG A 90 1.18 11.78 -7.71
CA ARG A 90 1.40 13.21 -7.48
C ARG A 90 2.89 13.50 -7.39
N ALA A 91 3.24 14.77 -7.54
CA ALA A 91 4.61 15.24 -7.30
C ALA A 91 4.97 15.06 -5.81
N GLY A 92 6.22 14.76 -5.55
CA GLY A 92 6.72 14.61 -4.18
C GLY A 92 8.16 14.16 -4.15
N THR A 93 8.59 13.70 -2.96
CA THR A 93 9.94 13.19 -2.73
C THR A 93 9.87 11.72 -2.33
N VAL A 94 10.68 10.90 -2.95
CA VAL A 94 10.80 9.48 -2.61
C VAL A 94 11.42 9.36 -1.22
N THR A 95 10.68 8.83 -0.28
CA THR A 95 11.15 8.62 1.10
C THR A 95 11.77 7.25 1.30
N THR A 96 11.32 6.27 0.53
CA THR A 96 11.83 4.90 0.60
C THR A 96 11.79 4.27 -0.79
N ALA A 97 12.85 3.59 -1.17
CA ALA A 97 12.92 2.68 -2.32
C ALA A 97 13.76 1.49 -1.86
N SER A 98 13.11 0.36 -1.60
CA SER A 98 13.75 -0.76 -0.91
C SER A 98 13.06 -2.09 -1.22
N TYR A 99 13.58 -3.16 -0.63
CA TYR A 99 13.02 -4.50 -0.74
C TYR A 99 12.76 -5.06 0.65
N GLN A 100 11.53 -5.53 0.88
CA GLN A 100 11.15 -6.19 2.13
C GLN A 100 10.69 -7.62 1.82
N ALA A 101 11.54 -8.58 2.17
CA ALA A 101 11.22 -10.00 2.01
C ALA A 101 10.04 -10.40 2.90
N GLY A 102 9.11 -11.19 2.35
CA GLY A 102 7.94 -11.67 3.10
C GLY A 102 6.88 -10.61 3.39
N GLY A 103 7.00 -9.43 2.79
CA GLY A 103 6.06 -8.33 2.98
C GLY A 103 5.84 -7.56 1.68
N ALA A 104 6.28 -6.30 1.65
CA ALA A 104 6.05 -5.40 0.52
C ALA A 104 6.78 -5.77 -0.78
N GLY A 105 7.82 -6.63 -0.70
CA GLY A 105 8.68 -6.88 -1.84
C GLY A 105 9.44 -5.62 -2.23
N TYR A 106 9.66 -5.40 -3.53
CA TYR A 106 10.17 -4.12 -4.01
C TYR A 106 9.09 -3.06 -3.86
N TYR A 107 9.38 -1.97 -3.17
CA TYR A 107 8.39 -0.94 -2.90
C TYR A 107 8.99 0.45 -2.90
N VAL A 108 8.14 1.44 -3.15
CA VAL A 108 8.47 2.87 -3.13
C VAL A 108 7.44 3.60 -2.29
N SER A 109 7.91 4.53 -1.47
CA SER A 109 7.04 5.48 -0.74
C SER A 109 7.39 6.90 -1.16
N ILE A 110 6.37 7.74 -1.32
CA ILE A 110 6.51 9.13 -1.72
C ILE A 110 5.79 10.03 -0.71
N ASN A 111 6.47 11.08 -0.27
CA ASN A 111 5.88 12.14 0.55
C ASN A 111 5.53 13.31 -0.38
N HIS A 112 4.26 13.70 -0.36
CA HIS A 112 3.75 14.76 -1.25
C HIS A 112 3.78 16.16 -0.63
N GLY A 113 4.20 16.30 0.63
CA GLY A 113 4.48 17.60 1.25
C GLY A 113 3.28 18.29 1.91
N ASP A 114 2.06 17.79 1.70
CA ASP A 114 0.82 18.38 2.23
C ASP A 114 0.11 17.47 3.23
N GLY A 115 0.86 16.57 3.86
CA GLY A 115 0.33 15.57 4.77
C GLY A 115 -0.01 14.25 4.10
N PHE A 116 -0.08 14.21 2.77
CA PHE A 116 -0.31 12.99 2.02
C PHE A 116 0.98 12.25 1.71
N GLY A 117 0.89 10.92 1.75
CA GLY A 117 1.92 10.01 1.28
C GLY A 117 1.30 8.90 0.47
N THR A 118 2.07 8.29 -0.43
CA THR A 118 1.65 7.13 -1.19
C THR A 118 2.70 6.03 -1.10
N ILE A 119 2.26 4.78 -1.17
CA ILE A 119 3.12 3.62 -1.17
C ILE A 119 2.71 2.66 -2.28
N TYR A 120 3.70 2.09 -2.95
CA TYR A 120 3.56 1.23 -4.13
C TYR A 120 4.36 -0.04 -3.87
N MET A 121 3.69 -1.18 -3.70
CA MET A 121 4.31 -2.45 -3.27
C MET A 121 4.23 -3.53 -4.32
N HIS A 122 5.00 -4.60 -4.10
CA HIS A 122 5.05 -5.82 -4.90
C HIS A 122 5.57 -5.59 -6.32
N MET A 123 6.41 -4.58 -6.50
CA MET A 123 7.01 -4.27 -7.79
C MET A 123 7.96 -5.37 -8.26
N THR A 124 8.12 -5.52 -9.57
CA THR A 124 9.23 -6.27 -10.15
C THR A 124 10.54 -5.56 -9.84
N ASN A 125 10.53 -4.23 -10.01
CA ASN A 125 11.67 -3.37 -9.74
C ASN A 125 11.20 -1.92 -9.67
N TYR A 126 11.99 -1.06 -9.05
CA TYR A 126 11.78 0.39 -9.06
C TYR A 126 12.91 1.06 -9.84
N VAL A 127 12.62 2.27 -10.38
CA VAL A 127 13.58 3.05 -11.18
C VAL A 127 13.87 4.41 -10.56
N VAL A 128 13.54 4.60 -9.29
CA VAL A 128 13.79 5.82 -8.54
C VAL A 128 14.60 5.49 -7.28
N SER A 129 15.18 6.53 -6.68
CA SER A 129 16.03 6.40 -5.48
C SER A 129 15.48 7.23 -4.34
N LYS A 130 15.77 6.81 -3.10
CA LYS A 130 15.43 7.59 -1.90
C LYS A 130 15.99 9.01 -2.02
N GLY A 131 15.16 10.00 -1.73
CA GLY A 131 15.51 11.41 -1.83
C GLY A 131 15.25 12.04 -3.18
N GLN A 132 14.93 11.25 -4.20
CA GLN A 132 14.63 11.76 -5.53
C GLN A 132 13.30 12.49 -5.54
N LYS A 133 13.26 13.64 -6.20
CA LYS A 133 12.02 14.35 -6.46
C LYS A 133 11.38 13.81 -7.72
N VAL A 134 10.07 13.55 -7.65
CA VAL A 134 9.29 13.04 -8.78
C VAL A 134 8.13 13.99 -9.08
N THR A 135 7.73 14.02 -10.35
CA THR A 135 6.55 14.76 -10.78
C THR A 135 5.34 13.82 -10.85
N ALA A 136 4.13 14.39 -10.88
CA ALA A 136 2.92 13.60 -11.11
C ALA A 136 3.03 12.91 -12.50
N GLY A 137 2.75 11.61 -12.53
CA GLY A 137 2.84 10.83 -13.78
C GLY A 137 4.23 10.34 -14.13
N GLN A 138 5.24 10.60 -13.31
CA GLN A 138 6.59 10.09 -13.56
C GLN A 138 6.65 8.58 -13.33
N LEU A 139 7.34 7.86 -14.21
CA LEU A 139 7.56 6.42 -14.05
C LEU A 139 8.42 6.15 -12.82
N ILE A 140 7.94 5.27 -11.94
CA ILE A 140 8.65 4.90 -10.70
C ILE A 140 9.02 3.43 -10.61
N GLY A 141 8.39 2.57 -11.41
CA GLY A 141 8.68 1.14 -11.41
C GLY A 141 7.68 0.35 -12.23
N TYR A 142 7.65 -0.96 -12.00
CA TYR A 142 6.84 -1.89 -12.78
C TYR A 142 6.13 -2.89 -11.86
N VAL A 143 4.91 -3.25 -12.22
CA VAL A 143 4.11 -4.24 -11.48
C VAL A 143 4.79 -5.60 -11.47
N GLY A 144 4.78 -6.24 -10.32
CA GLY A 144 5.29 -7.59 -10.13
C GLY A 144 4.46 -8.37 -9.14
N SER A 145 5.08 -9.36 -8.51
CA SER A 145 4.47 -10.19 -7.47
C SER A 145 5.51 -10.51 -6.39
N THR A 146 6.40 -9.57 -6.10
CA THR A 146 7.46 -9.74 -5.12
C THR A 146 6.93 -9.55 -3.70
N GLY A 147 7.62 -10.12 -2.73
CA GLY A 147 7.18 -10.11 -1.34
C GLY A 147 6.02 -11.08 -1.11
N LEU A 148 5.11 -10.73 -0.20
CA LEU A 148 3.94 -11.55 0.12
C LEU A 148 2.82 -11.24 -0.88
N SER A 149 2.77 -12.03 -1.95
CA SER A 149 1.83 -11.83 -3.05
C SER A 149 1.44 -13.16 -3.66
N THR A 150 0.18 -13.28 -4.09
CA THR A 150 -0.36 -14.49 -4.74
C THR A 150 -0.42 -14.38 -6.26
N GLY A 151 -0.04 -13.26 -6.83
CA GLY A 151 -0.05 -13.03 -8.27
C GLY A 151 0.24 -11.57 -8.60
N PRO A 152 0.47 -11.25 -9.88
CA PRO A 152 0.82 -9.90 -10.29
C PRO A 152 -0.25 -8.87 -9.93
N HIS A 153 0.13 -7.87 -9.13
CA HIS A 153 -0.74 -6.75 -8.77
C HIS A 153 0.11 -5.62 -8.18
N LEU A 154 -0.46 -4.43 -8.16
CA LEU A 154 0.07 -3.31 -7.38
C LEU A 154 -0.74 -3.18 -6.10
N HIS A 155 -0.07 -3.21 -4.95
CA HIS A 155 -0.68 -2.74 -3.71
C HIS A 155 -0.40 -1.24 -3.61
N PHE A 156 -1.45 -0.44 -3.66
CA PHE A 156 -1.37 1.02 -3.63
C PHE A 156 -2.04 1.54 -2.36
N GLY A 157 -1.27 2.27 -1.56
CA GLY A 157 -1.76 2.86 -0.31
C GLY A 157 -1.64 4.38 -0.34
N VAL A 158 -2.59 5.04 0.31
CA VAL A 158 -2.59 6.49 0.53
C VAL A 158 -2.67 6.73 2.02
N SER A 159 -1.80 7.62 2.53
CA SER A 159 -1.85 8.06 3.93
C SER A 159 -2.06 9.57 3.99
N TYR A 160 -2.77 10.01 5.03
CA TYR A 160 -2.92 11.41 5.37
C TYR A 160 -2.64 11.62 6.85
N ALA A 161 -1.73 12.52 7.18
CA ALA A 161 -1.30 12.78 8.54
C ALA A 161 -0.85 11.50 9.28
N GLY A 162 -0.22 10.57 8.57
CA GLY A 162 0.28 9.31 9.11
C GLY A 162 -0.75 8.20 9.25
N THR A 163 -1.97 8.39 8.76
CA THR A 163 -3.04 7.38 8.79
C THR A 163 -3.41 6.97 7.38
N TYR A 164 -3.49 5.66 7.11
CA TYR A 164 -3.94 5.17 5.82
C TYR A 164 -5.42 5.45 5.60
N VAL A 165 -5.74 5.94 4.41
CA VAL A 165 -7.09 6.31 4.00
C VAL A 165 -7.45 5.57 2.71
N ASN A 166 -8.73 5.57 2.35
CA ASN A 166 -9.19 4.85 1.16
C ASN A 166 -8.67 5.53 -0.11
N PRO A 167 -7.79 4.86 -0.89
CA PRO A 167 -7.23 5.46 -2.11
C PRO A 167 -8.27 5.81 -3.16
N MET A 168 -9.41 5.12 -3.18
CA MET A 168 -10.45 5.35 -4.18
C MET A 168 -11.08 6.74 -4.09
N ALA A 169 -10.91 7.42 -2.95
CA ALA A 169 -11.36 8.81 -2.80
C ALA A 169 -10.53 9.79 -3.63
N TYR A 170 -9.35 9.38 -4.10
CA TYR A 170 -8.36 10.28 -4.71
C TYR A 170 -8.05 9.93 -6.17
N ILE A 171 -8.07 8.66 -6.54
CA ILE A 171 -7.73 8.21 -7.90
C ILE A 171 -8.94 7.81 -8.73
N GLY A 172 -10.10 7.85 -8.16
CA GLY A 172 -11.33 7.48 -8.85
C GLY A 172 -11.58 8.33 -10.07
#